data_b1bd68ad2aabcfa806653d1fd00eb3a3
#
_entry.id   b1bd68ad2aabcfa806653d1fd00eb3a3
#
_cell.length_a   1.000
_cell.length_b   1.000
_cell.length_c   1.000
_cell.angle_alpha   90.00
_cell.angle_beta   90.00
_cell.angle_gamma   90.00
#
_symmetry.space_group_name_H-M   'P 1'
#
loop_
_entity.id
_entity.type
_entity.pdbx_description
1 polymer ?
#
loop_
_entity_poly.entity_id
_entity_poly.type
_entity_poly.pdbx_seq_one_letter_code
_entity_poly.pdbx_strand_id
1 'polypeptide(L)'
;MTFESSKNLSAVGALLIVIWSLSGVVPYVGFLSLLGLILLLIGLKGLANFYNEQGIFNNVLYSIITCIVGVVVAVGAVVISAVSALTDVGIDITNVNDWDTLGTDLGAIFTDFNDFGAMWNVISALVVGVIILFVTIIISMYFYRKSMDQLSTKSGIGLFGTAGLLMLIGAVIPVIGLLLIWIGDILATVAFFQMKKE
;
A
#
# COMPACT_ATOMS: atom_id res chain seq x y z
N MET A 1 -17.34 -21.92 -4.41
CA MET A 1 -16.76 -21.76 -3.09
C MET A 1 -17.88 -21.60 -2.08
N THR A 2 -17.81 -22.17 -0.90
CA THR A 2 -18.87 -22.03 0.11
C THR A 2 -18.70 -20.71 0.85
N PHE A 3 -19.78 -20.18 1.46
CA PHE A 3 -19.74 -18.98 2.30
C PHE A 3 -18.66 -19.11 3.40
N GLU A 4 -18.67 -20.23 4.14
CA GLU A 4 -17.71 -20.46 5.24
C GLU A 4 -16.27 -20.47 4.76
N SER A 5 -15.97 -21.11 3.62
CA SER A 5 -14.61 -21.08 3.06
C SER A 5 -14.21 -19.66 2.67
N SER A 6 -15.10 -18.88 2.07
CA SER A 6 -14.83 -17.51 1.64
C SER A 6 -14.59 -16.60 2.83
N LYS A 7 -15.43 -16.69 3.87
CA LYS A 7 -15.30 -15.97 5.13
C LYS A 7 -13.96 -16.28 5.82
N ASN A 8 -13.64 -17.57 5.99
CA ASN A 8 -12.44 -17.99 6.69
C ASN A 8 -11.18 -17.55 5.95
N LEU A 9 -11.15 -17.65 4.61
CA LEU A 9 -10.04 -17.15 3.80
C LEU A 9 -9.87 -15.65 3.93
N SER A 10 -10.97 -14.88 3.91
CA SER A 10 -10.91 -13.42 4.12
C SER A 10 -10.43 -13.08 5.52
N ALA A 11 -10.92 -13.77 6.56
CA ALA A 11 -10.54 -13.55 7.94
C ALA A 11 -9.06 -13.86 8.20
N VAL A 12 -8.58 -15.01 7.72
CA VAL A 12 -7.17 -15.41 7.84
C VAL A 12 -6.29 -14.47 7.02
N GLY A 13 -6.70 -14.12 5.80
CA GLY A 13 -5.96 -13.18 4.97
C GLY A 13 -5.82 -11.80 5.62
N ALA A 14 -6.90 -11.26 6.17
CA ALA A 14 -6.88 -10.00 6.91
C ALA A 14 -6.01 -10.08 8.17
N LEU A 15 -6.08 -11.19 8.91
CA LEU A 15 -5.25 -11.40 10.09
C LEU A 15 -3.75 -11.40 9.75
N LEU A 16 -3.36 -12.07 8.66
CA LEU A 16 -1.97 -12.08 8.21
C LEU A 16 -1.48 -10.67 7.81
N ILE A 17 -2.34 -9.83 7.24
CA ILE A 17 -2.04 -8.43 6.94
C ILE A 17 -1.83 -7.64 8.24
N VAL A 18 -2.67 -7.83 9.26
CA VAL A 18 -2.49 -7.19 10.58
C VAL A 18 -1.16 -7.59 11.22
N ILE A 19 -0.79 -8.88 11.15
CA ILE A 19 0.46 -9.38 11.71
C ILE A 19 1.68 -8.76 11.01
N TRP A 20 1.58 -8.46 9.71
CA TRP A 20 2.67 -7.83 8.97
C TRP A 20 3.10 -6.48 9.56
N SER A 21 2.21 -5.72 10.17
CA SER A 21 2.56 -4.45 10.83
C SER A 21 3.59 -4.63 11.96
N LEU A 22 3.73 -5.86 12.47
CA LEU A 22 4.76 -6.26 13.44
C LEU A 22 6.12 -6.61 12.78
N SER A 23 6.22 -6.55 11.44
CA SER A 23 7.44 -6.91 10.70
C SER A 23 8.65 -6.03 11.02
N GLY A 24 8.43 -4.84 11.55
CA GLY A 24 9.50 -3.98 12.07
C GLY A 24 10.28 -4.59 13.24
N VAL A 25 9.70 -5.60 13.91
CA VAL A 25 10.33 -6.32 15.04
C VAL A 25 10.85 -7.69 14.63
N VAL A 26 10.21 -8.34 13.63
CA VAL A 26 10.55 -9.71 13.21
C VAL A 26 10.88 -9.73 11.71
N PRO A 27 12.16 -9.91 11.34
CA PRO A 27 12.54 -10.09 9.94
C PRO A 27 11.79 -11.27 9.30
N TYR A 28 11.52 -11.21 8.00
CA TYR A 28 10.84 -12.24 7.20
C TYR A 28 9.30 -12.32 7.32
N VAL A 29 8.68 -11.62 8.25
CA VAL A 29 7.19 -11.58 8.35
C VAL A 29 6.54 -10.89 7.12
N GLY A 30 7.32 -10.13 6.34
CA GLY A 30 6.88 -9.48 5.11
C GLY A 30 6.20 -10.41 4.09
N PHE A 31 6.66 -11.67 3.98
CA PHE A 31 6.04 -12.65 3.10
C PHE A 31 4.62 -13.04 3.52
N LEU A 32 4.29 -12.95 4.80
CA LEU A 32 2.94 -13.26 5.31
C LEU A 32 1.90 -12.28 4.77
N SER A 33 2.27 -11.02 4.52
CA SER A 33 1.33 -10.03 3.96
C SER A 33 0.92 -10.37 2.53
N LEU A 34 1.85 -10.86 1.70
CA LEU A 34 1.54 -11.29 0.34
C LEU A 34 0.60 -12.50 0.33
N LEU A 35 0.87 -13.49 1.19
CA LEU A 35 -0.04 -14.63 1.38
C LEU A 35 -1.40 -14.16 1.90
N GLY A 36 -1.39 -13.25 2.89
CA GLY A 36 -2.60 -12.65 3.44
C GLY A 36 -3.43 -11.93 2.38
N LEU A 37 -2.79 -11.15 1.53
CA LEU A 37 -3.44 -10.44 0.43
C LEU A 37 -4.09 -11.40 -0.58
N ILE A 38 -3.39 -12.46 -0.96
CA ILE A 38 -3.92 -13.49 -1.88
C ILE A 38 -5.14 -14.17 -1.27
N LEU A 39 -5.05 -14.61 0.01
CA LEU A 39 -6.15 -15.25 0.70
C LEU A 39 -7.36 -14.30 0.85
N LEU A 40 -7.11 -13.04 1.19
CA LEU A 40 -8.14 -12.01 1.28
C LEU A 40 -8.85 -11.82 -0.06
N LEU A 41 -8.11 -11.71 -1.17
CA LEU A 41 -8.69 -11.55 -2.51
C LEU A 41 -9.54 -12.76 -2.92
N ILE A 42 -9.04 -13.98 -2.67
CA ILE A 42 -9.79 -15.21 -2.98
C ILE A 42 -11.07 -15.27 -2.15
N GLY A 43 -10.97 -14.93 -0.86
CA GLY A 43 -12.11 -14.90 0.05
C GLY A 43 -13.14 -13.84 -0.36
N LEU A 44 -12.72 -12.60 -0.66
CA LEU A 44 -13.60 -11.52 -1.10
C LEU A 44 -14.28 -11.83 -2.43
N LYS A 45 -13.59 -12.50 -3.38
CA LYS A 45 -14.22 -12.98 -4.60
C LYS A 45 -15.35 -13.98 -4.32
N GLY A 46 -15.11 -14.88 -3.37
CA GLY A 46 -16.13 -15.84 -2.94
C GLY A 46 -17.31 -15.17 -2.25
N LEU A 47 -17.08 -14.15 -1.39
CA LEU A 47 -18.13 -13.36 -0.76
C LEU A 47 -18.91 -12.51 -1.77
N ALA A 48 -18.22 -11.89 -2.73
CA ALA A 48 -18.83 -11.14 -3.82
C ALA A 48 -19.81 -11.99 -4.64
N ASN A 49 -19.44 -13.24 -4.93
CA ASN A 49 -20.30 -14.20 -5.60
C ASN A 49 -21.47 -14.65 -4.71
N PHE A 50 -21.24 -14.87 -3.42
CA PHE A 50 -22.27 -15.28 -2.47
C PHE A 50 -23.36 -14.21 -2.31
N TYR A 51 -22.94 -12.94 -2.16
CA TYR A 51 -23.87 -11.79 -2.02
C TYR A 51 -24.39 -11.27 -3.37
N ASN A 52 -23.96 -11.85 -4.49
CA ASN A 52 -24.24 -11.36 -5.84
C ASN A 52 -23.93 -9.86 -6.02
N GLU A 53 -22.79 -9.43 -5.43
CA GLU A 53 -22.31 -8.04 -5.42
C GLU A 53 -20.84 -8.00 -5.84
N GLN A 54 -20.61 -7.93 -7.15
CA GLN A 54 -19.24 -7.95 -7.71
C GLN A 54 -18.43 -6.71 -7.32
N GLY A 55 -19.10 -5.62 -6.91
CA GLY A 55 -18.44 -4.42 -6.43
C GLY A 55 -17.55 -4.66 -5.22
N ILE A 56 -17.86 -5.64 -4.35
CA ILE A 56 -17.04 -6.02 -3.20
C ILE A 56 -15.64 -6.41 -3.66
N PHE A 57 -15.52 -7.28 -4.65
CA PHE A 57 -14.24 -7.74 -5.18
C PHE A 57 -13.56 -6.70 -6.07
N ASN A 58 -14.31 -6.12 -7.02
CA ASN A 58 -13.76 -5.22 -8.02
C ASN A 58 -13.14 -3.95 -7.38
N ASN A 59 -13.79 -3.41 -6.35
CA ASN A 59 -13.26 -2.21 -5.67
C ASN A 59 -11.95 -2.52 -4.92
N VAL A 60 -11.83 -3.69 -4.27
CA VAL A 60 -10.53 -4.07 -3.68
C VAL A 60 -9.47 -4.28 -4.74
N LEU A 61 -9.82 -4.90 -5.86
CA LEU A 61 -8.89 -5.07 -6.98
C LEU A 61 -8.42 -3.71 -7.53
N TYR A 62 -9.34 -2.75 -7.72
CA TYR A 62 -8.98 -1.38 -8.13
C TYR A 62 -8.10 -0.68 -7.10
N SER A 63 -8.35 -0.86 -5.80
CA SER A 63 -7.49 -0.36 -4.73
C SER A 63 -6.05 -0.87 -4.89
N ILE A 64 -5.87 -2.17 -5.07
CA ILE A 64 -4.55 -2.79 -5.21
C ILE A 64 -3.85 -2.33 -6.50
N ILE A 65 -4.56 -2.35 -7.63
CA ILE A 65 -4.00 -1.91 -8.92
C ILE A 65 -3.57 -0.44 -8.83
N THR A 66 -4.40 0.44 -8.26
CA THR A 66 -4.08 1.85 -8.06
C THR A 66 -2.81 1.99 -7.21
N CYS A 67 -2.71 1.26 -6.11
CA CYS A 67 -1.53 1.28 -5.24
C CYS A 67 -0.26 0.86 -6.00
N ILE A 68 -0.30 -0.26 -6.73
CA ILE A 68 0.84 -0.76 -7.51
C ILE A 68 1.26 0.26 -8.57
N VAL A 69 0.31 0.78 -9.35
CA VAL A 69 0.59 1.77 -10.40
C VAL A 69 1.21 3.03 -9.79
N GLY A 70 0.67 3.51 -8.68
CA GLY A 70 1.20 4.69 -7.99
C GLY A 70 2.62 4.50 -7.48
N VAL A 71 2.92 3.34 -6.90
CA VAL A 71 4.28 3.01 -6.46
C VAL A 71 5.24 2.98 -7.65
N VAL A 72 4.86 2.32 -8.75
CA VAL A 72 5.70 2.24 -9.96
C VAL A 72 5.96 3.65 -10.53
N VAL A 73 4.92 4.49 -10.62
CA VAL A 73 5.06 5.86 -11.13
C VAL A 73 5.94 6.71 -10.20
N ALA A 74 5.73 6.63 -8.89
CA ALA A 74 6.51 7.40 -7.92
C ALA A 74 7.99 6.98 -7.90
N VAL A 75 8.26 5.68 -7.88
CA VAL A 75 9.64 5.15 -7.96
C VAL A 75 10.29 5.53 -9.28
N GLY A 76 9.56 5.39 -10.40
CA GLY A 76 10.06 5.80 -11.72
C GLY A 76 10.43 7.28 -11.76
N ALA A 77 9.59 8.16 -11.22
CA ALA A 77 9.86 9.59 -11.15
C ALA A 77 11.13 9.89 -10.34
N VAL A 78 11.28 9.25 -9.17
CA VAL A 78 12.47 9.43 -8.31
C VAL A 78 13.74 8.92 -9.00
N VAL A 79 13.68 7.74 -9.64
CA VAL A 79 14.83 7.15 -10.35
C VAL A 79 15.25 8.04 -11.52
N ILE A 80 14.31 8.48 -12.36
CA ILE A 80 14.63 9.35 -13.50
C ILE A 80 15.29 10.65 -13.03
N SER A 81 14.76 11.26 -11.96
CA SER A 81 15.32 12.51 -11.43
C SER A 81 16.68 12.31 -10.78
N ALA A 82 16.89 11.18 -10.09
CA ALA A 82 18.20 10.84 -9.53
C ALA A 82 19.24 10.64 -10.64
N VAL A 83 18.88 9.93 -11.72
CA VAL A 83 19.73 9.75 -12.91
C VAL A 83 20.09 11.09 -13.51
N SER A 84 19.13 11.99 -13.73
CA SER A 84 19.37 13.32 -14.27
C SER A 84 20.33 14.13 -13.41
N ALA A 85 20.13 14.12 -12.07
CA ALA A 85 21.00 14.82 -11.14
C ALA A 85 22.44 14.29 -11.16
N LEU A 86 22.62 12.96 -11.27
CA LEU A 86 23.95 12.34 -11.38
C LEU A 86 24.66 12.75 -12.70
N THR A 87 23.90 12.78 -13.79
CA THR A 87 24.43 13.20 -15.10
C THR A 87 24.83 14.67 -15.09
N ASP A 88 24.08 15.54 -14.42
CA ASP A 88 24.36 16.97 -14.29
C ASP A 88 25.68 17.23 -13.51
N VAL A 89 26.05 16.33 -12.58
CA VAL A 89 27.34 16.39 -11.85
C VAL A 89 28.45 15.63 -12.57
N GLY A 90 28.22 15.13 -13.80
CA GLY A 90 29.21 14.46 -14.62
C GLY A 90 29.41 12.97 -14.30
N ILE A 91 28.52 12.36 -13.53
CA ILE A 91 28.54 10.91 -13.24
C ILE A 91 27.75 10.18 -14.32
N ASP A 92 28.44 9.43 -15.17
CA ASP A 92 27.81 8.59 -16.20
C ASP A 92 27.45 7.21 -15.65
N ILE A 93 26.20 7.04 -15.22
CA ILE A 93 25.71 5.78 -14.67
C ILE A 93 25.55 4.66 -15.72
N THR A 94 25.64 4.97 -17.02
CA THR A 94 25.55 3.95 -18.08
C THR A 94 26.85 3.13 -18.17
N ASN A 95 27.95 3.65 -17.65
CA ASN A 95 29.26 3.02 -17.58
C ASN A 95 29.73 2.63 -16.17
N VAL A 96 28.79 2.48 -15.21
CA VAL A 96 29.13 2.08 -13.85
C VAL A 96 29.65 0.64 -13.86
N ASN A 97 30.97 0.49 -13.98
CA ASN A 97 31.66 -0.80 -13.83
C ASN A 97 31.93 -1.16 -12.36
N ASP A 98 31.74 -0.20 -11.45
CA ASP A 98 32.10 -0.36 -10.05
C ASP A 98 31.05 0.34 -9.15
N TRP A 99 30.23 -0.48 -8.47
CA TRP A 99 29.22 0.01 -7.53
C TRP A 99 29.81 0.69 -6.29
N ASP A 100 31.08 0.41 -5.97
CA ASP A 100 31.79 1.03 -4.84
C ASP A 100 32.12 2.49 -5.14
N THR A 101 32.44 2.83 -6.40
CA THR A 101 32.67 4.23 -6.80
C THR A 101 31.36 5.02 -6.77
N LEU A 102 30.23 4.42 -7.19
CA LEU A 102 28.94 5.07 -7.13
C LEU A 102 28.54 5.48 -5.70
N GLY A 103 28.84 4.64 -4.71
CA GLY A 103 28.59 4.94 -3.30
C GLY A 103 29.41 6.13 -2.79
N THR A 104 30.66 6.25 -3.20
CA THR A 104 31.55 7.38 -2.87
C THR A 104 31.11 8.67 -3.57
N ASP A 105 30.73 8.57 -4.84
CA ASP A 105 30.29 9.71 -5.65
C ASP A 105 28.93 10.26 -5.16
N LEU A 106 27.99 9.39 -4.80
CA LEU A 106 26.76 9.78 -4.12
C LEU A 106 27.02 10.44 -2.78
N GLY A 107 27.98 9.90 -2.00
CA GLY A 107 28.42 10.52 -0.72
C GLY A 107 28.97 11.93 -0.93
N ALA A 108 29.74 12.15 -2.00
CA ALA A 108 30.31 13.46 -2.34
C ALA A 108 29.22 14.50 -2.67
N ILE A 109 28.16 14.11 -3.41
CA ILE A 109 27.02 15.00 -3.73
C ILE A 109 26.34 15.51 -2.44
N PHE A 110 26.23 14.67 -1.41
CA PHE A 110 25.60 15.06 -0.15
C PHE A 110 26.54 15.79 0.80
N THR A 111 27.85 15.72 0.59
CA THR A 111 28.85 16.39 1.44
C THR A 111 29.35 17.69 0.85
N ASP A 112 29.34 17.85 -0.47
CA ASP A 112 29.75 19.08 -1.15
C ASP A 112 28.58 20.03 -1.33
N PHE A 113 28.32 20.84 -0.28
CA PHE A 113 27.24 21.85 -0.27
C PHE A 113 27.42 22.98 -1.30
N ASN A 114 28.48 22.96 -2.11
CA ASN A 114 28.70 23.97 -3.13
C ASN A 114 27.85 23.79 -4.37
N ASP A 115 27.30 22.58 -4.63
CA ASP A 115 26.37 22.34 -5.73
C ASP A 115 24.92 22.21 -5.23
N PHE A 116 24.38 23.35 -4.74
CA PHE A 116 23.02 23.46 -4.27
C PHE A 116 21.99 23.07 -5.36
N GLY A 117 22.35 23.22 -6.64
CA GLY A 117 21.48 22.89 -7.77
C GLY A 117 21.20 21.39 -7.90
N ALA A 118 22.24 20.55 -7.87
CA ALA A 118 22.08 19.11 -7.97
C ALA A 118 21.30 18.55 -6.75
N MET A 119 21.64 19.01 -5.55
CA MET A 119 20.93 18.64 -4.32
C MET A 119 19.46 19.04 -4.40
N TRP A 120 19.11 20.23 -4.92
CA TRP A 120 17.74 20.69 -5.08
C TRP A 120 16.96 19.83 -6.05
N ASN A 121 17.56 19.36 -7.14
CA ASN A 121 16.93 18.46 -8.10
C ASN A 121 16.53 17.12 -7.46
N VAL A 122 17.42 16.53 -6.65
CA VAL A 122 17.14 15.27 -5.93
C VAL A 122 16.01 15.49 -4.90
N ILE A 123 16.08 16.55 -4.10
CA ILE A 123 15.04 16.86 -3.09
C ILE A 123 13.69 17.10 -3.76
N SER A 124 13.64 17.89 -4.83
CA SER A 124 12.39 18.17 -5.54
C SER A 124 11.75 16.90 -6.11
N ALA A 125 12.56 15.97 -6.64
CA ALA A 125 12.11 14.69 -7.13
C ALA A 125 11.52 13.80 -6.03
N LEU A 126 12.18 13.76 -4.87
CA LEU A 126 11.67 13.04 -3.70
C LEU A 126 10.32 13.62 -3.24
N VAL A 127 10.21 14.94 -3.17
CA VAL A 127 8.95 15.62 -2.81
C VAL A 127 7.83 15.28 -3.79
N VAL A 128 8.10 15.33 -5.09
CA VAL A 128 7.13 14.95 -6.12
C VAL A 128 6.74 13.48 -5.99
N GLY A 129 7.70 12.58 -5.79
CA GLY A 129 7.43 11.15 -5.58
C GLY A 129 6.55 10.90 -4.36
N VAL A 130 6.82 11.57 -3.25
CA VAL A 130 6.01 11.49 -2.00
C VAL A 130 4.59 12.02 -2.24
N ILE A 131 4.42 13.11 -2.98
CA ILE A 131 3.08 13.64 -3.31
C ILE A 131 2.30 12.64 -4.18
N ILE A 132 2.95 12.05 -5.19
CA ILE A 132 2.33 11.02 -6.04
C ILE A 132 1.88 9.83 -5.18
N LEU A 133 2.75 9.32 -4.30
CA LEU A 133 2.41 8.23 -3.40
C LEU A 133 1.24 8.59 -2.48
N PHE A 134 1.26 9.78 -1.89
CA PHE A 134 0.22 10.24 -0.99
C PHE A 134 -1.16 10.29 -1.68
N VAL A 135 -1.23 10.92 -2.85
CA VAL A 135 -2.47 10.97 -3.64
C VAL A 135 -2.95 9.56 -4.03
N THR A 136 -2.03 8.71 -4.44
CA THR A 136 -2.33 7.34 -4.84
C THR A 136 -2.87 6.51 -3.67
N ILE A 137 -2.30 6.65 -2.47
CA ILE A 137 -2.78 5.96 -1.27
C ILE A 137 -4.22 6.40 -0.94
N ILE A 138 -4.52 7.69 -1.03
CA ILE A 138 -5.89 8.21 -0.80
C ILE A 138 -6.88 7.58 -1.80
N ILE A 139 -6.54 7.56 -3.09
CA ILE A 139 -7.40 6.98 -4.12
C ILE A 139 -7.58 5.47 -3.89
N SER A 140 -6.51 4.77 -3.56
CA SER A 140 -6.54 3.34 -3.23
C SER A 140 -7.46 3.06 -2.03
N MET A 141 -7.33 3.82 -0.95
CA MET A 141 -8.17 3.66 0.25
C MET A 141 -9.63 4.08 0.01
N TYR A 142 -9.90 4.99 -0.91
CA TYR A 142 -11.27 5.28 -1.34
C TYR A 142 -11.95 4.06 -1.98
N PHE A 143 -11.27 3.36 -2.89
CA PHE A 143 -11.80 2.12 -3.48
C PHE A 143 -11.95 1.02 -2.43
N TYR A 144 -10.97 0.86 -1.54
CA TYR A 144 -11.05 -0.11 -0.45
C TYR A 144 -12.28 0.15 0.45
N ARG A 145 -12.47 1.42 0.88
CA ARG A 145 -13.66 1.82 1.64
C ARG A 145 -14.94 1.46 0.92
N LYS A 146 -15.04 1.74 -0.38
CA LYS A 146 -16.24 1.42 -1.18
C LYS A 146 -16.56 -0.08 -1.17
N SER A 147 -15.55 -0.93 -1.21
CA SER A 147 -15.72 -2.37 -1.05
C SER A 147 -16.25 -2.75 0.33
N MET A 148 -15.65 -2.18 1.38
CA MET A 148 -16.05 -2.44 2.76
C MET A 148 -17.47 -1.94 3.07
N ASP A 149 -17.87 -0.79 2.51
CA ASP A 149 -19.24 -0.27 2.63
C ASP A 149 -20.28 -1.22 1.97
N GLN A 150 -19.95 -1.76 0.80
CA GLN A 150 -20.80 -2.76 0.14
C GLN A 150 -20.89 -4.05 0.95
N LEU A 151 -19.76 -4.52 1.47
CA LEU A 151 -19.74 -5.72 2.32
C LEU A 151 -20.50 -5.49 3.63
N SER A 152 -20.38 -4.32 4.24
CA SER A 152 -21.14 -3.90 5.42
C SER A 152 -22.65 -3.97 5.17
N THR A 153 -23.09 -3.40 4.05
CA THR A 153 -24.50 -3.38 3.66
C THR A 153 -25.05 -4.78 3.41
N LYS A 154 -24.28 -5.64 2.74
CA LYS A 154 -24.72 -7.00 2.36
C LYS A 154 -24.66 -8.00 3.53
N SER A 155 -23.70 -7.86 4.42
CA SER A 155 -23.53 -8.74 5.58
C SER A 155 -24.27 -8.28 6.83
N GLY A 156 -24.79 -7.04 6.85
CA GLY A 156 -25.38 -6.43 8.04
C GLY A 156 -24.36 -6.07 9.14
N ILE A 157 -23.05 -6.23 8.90
CA ILE A 157 -21.99 -5.97 9.88
C ILE A 157 -21.41 -4.58 9.68
N GLY A 158 -21.82 -3.61 10.51
CA GLY A 158 -21.39 -2.22 10.44
C GLY A 158 -19.87 -2.01 10.62
N LEU A 159 -19.17 -2.97 11.25
CA LEU A 159 -17.71 -2.89 11.46
C LEU A 159 -16.92 -2.77 10.15
N PHE A 160 -17.39 -3.36 9.04
CA PHE A 160 -16.73 -3.21 7.73
C PHE A 160 -16.74 -1.75 7.27
N GLY A 161 -17.89 -1.08 7.37
CA GLY A 161 -18.00 0.34 7.01
C GLY A 161 -17.13 1.23 7.89
N THR A 162 -17.09 0.97 9.20
CA THR A 162 -16.22 1.68 10.15
C THR A 162 -14.74 1.45 9.82
N ALA A 163 -14.33 0.22 9.52
CA ALA A 163 -12.98 -0.11 9.13
C ALA A 163 -12.54 0.65 7.87
N GLY A 164 -13.35 0.60 6.81
CA GLY A 164 -13.09 1.32 5.56
C GLY A 164 -13.01 2.84 5.74
N LEU A 165 -13.87 3.41 6.61
CA LEU A 165 -13.83 4.83 6.92
C LEU A 165 -12.55 5.21 7.67
N LEU A 166 -12.15 4.46 8.69
CA LEU A 166 -10.92 4.71 9.45
C LEU A 166 -9.68 4.63 8.56
N MET A 167 -9.62 3.65 7.66
CA MET A 167 -8.51 3.54 6.71
C MET A 167 -8.44 4.73 5.75
N LEU A 168 -9.58 5.20 5.24
CA LEU A 168 -9.59 6.37 4.37
C LEU A 168 -9.16 7.64 5.12
N ILE A 169 -9.65 7.85 6.34
CA ILE A 169 -9.22 8.98 7.19
C ILE A 169 -7.72 8.85 7.48
N GLY A 170 -7.26 7.65 7.81
CA GLY A 170 -5.85 7.36 8.04
C GLY A 170 -4.96 7.68 6.83
N ALA A 171 -5.45 7.43 5.62
CA ALA A 171 -4.71 7.75 4.40
C ALA A 171 -4.50 9.26 4.20
N VAL A 172 -5.38 10.09 4.74
CA VAL A 172 -5.30 11.56 4.61
C VAL A 172 -4.39 12.19 5.68
N ILE A 173 -4.23 11.53 6.84
CA ILE A 173 -3.46 12.09 7.96
C ILE A 173 -2.07 11.43 8.00
N PRO A 174 -0.98 12.15 7.64
CA PRO A 174 0.37 11.57 7.72
C PRO A 174 0.73 11.15 9.14
N VAL A 175 1.53 10.11 9.29
CA VAL A 175 2.07 9.56 10.55
C VAL A 175 1.00 8.96 11.46
N ILE A 176 0.11 9.75 12.04
CA ILE A 176 -1.00 9.27 12.92
C ILE A 176 -1.96 8.38 12.12
N GLY A 177 -2.10 8.63 10.83
CA GLY A 177 -2.96 7.85 9.93
C GLY A 177 -2.56 6.39 9.81
N LEU A 178 -1.29 6.05 9.96
CA LEU A 178 -0.83 4.65 9.98
C LEU A 178 -1.47 3.87 11.12
N LEU A 179 -1.62 4.50 12.28
CA LEU A 179 -2.31 3.89 13.42
C LEU A 179 -3.80 3.66 13.11
N LEU A 180 -4.46 4.63 12.45
CA LEU A 180 -5.87 4.49 12.05
C LEU A 180 -6.08 3.40 11.01
N ILE A 181 -5.15 3.27 10.05
CA ILE A 181 -5.17 2.18 9.06
C ILE A 181 -5.05 0.84 9.78
N TRP A 182 -4.10 0.71 10.70
CA TRP A 182 -3.89 -0.51 11.47
C TRP A 182 -5.11 -0.90 12.31
N ILE A 183 -5.74 0.07 12.98
CA ILE A 183 -7.00 -0.16 13.72
C ILE A 183 -8.09 -0.59 12.74
N GLY A 184 -8.17 0.01 11.57
CA GLY A 184 -9.10 -0.37 10.51
C GLY A 184 -8.92 -1.82 10.05
N ASP A 185 -7.66 -2.27 9.87
CA ASP A 185 -7.34 -3.67 9.53
C ASP A 185 -7.79 -4.65 10.61
N ILE A 186 -7.59 -4.31 11.88
CA ILE A 186 -8.07 -5.11 13.02
C ILE A 186 -9.60 -5.20 13.00
N LEU A 187 -10.29 -4.07 12.82
CA LEU A 187 -11.75 -4.06 12.77
C LEU A 187 -12.30 -4.87 11.59
N ALA A 188 -11.68 -4.77 10.41
CA ALA A 188 -12.04 -5.59 9.26
C ALA A 188 -11.84 -7.08 9.54
N THR A 189 -10.74 -7.44 10.19
CA THR A 189 -10.44 -8.82 10.59
C THR A 189 -11.52 -9.36 11.54
N VAL A 190 -11.85 -8.60 12.59
CA VAL A 190 -12.91 -8.96 13.55
C VAL A 190 -14.26 -9.09 12.85
N ALA A 191 -14.56 -8.19 11.92
CA ALA A 191 -15.80 -8.22 11.14
C ALA A 191 -15.92 -9.50 10.31
N PHE A 192 -14.84 -9.97 9.66
CA PHE A 192 -14.87 -11.24 8.93
C PHE A 192 -15.16 -12.43 9.84
N PHE A 193 -14.59 -12.47 11.04
CA PHE A 193 -14.88 -13.55 12.00
C PHE A 193 -16.32 -13.51 12.51
N GLN A 194 -16.95 -12.34 12.60
CA GLN A 194 -18.35 -12.18 13.04
C GLN A 194 -19.38 -12.56 11.99
N MET A 195 -19.00 -12.70 10.70
CA MET A 195 -19.94 -13.06 9.65
C MET A 195 -20.63 -14.39 9.95
N LYS A 196 -21.94 -14.42 9.79
CA LYS A 196 -22.79 -15.63 9.91
C LYS A 196 -23.53 -15.83 8.59
N LYS A 197 -23.77 -17.09 8.26
CA LYS A 197 -24.65 -17.43 7.16
C LYS A 197 -26.09 -17.31 7.69
N GLU A 198 -26.80 -16.31 7.18
CA GLU A 198 -28.26 -16.25 7.32
C GLU A 198 -28.95 -17.23 6.38
#